data_05f8d691575fb8eeac47fbc573090159
#
_entry.id   05f8d691575fb8eeac47fbc573090159
#
_cell.length_a   1.000
_cell.length_b   1.000
_cell.length_c   1.000
_cell.angle_alpha   90.00
_cell.angle_beta   90.00
_cell.angle_gamma   90.00
#
_symmetry.space_group_name_H-M   'P 1'
#
loop_
_entity.id
_entity.type
_entity.pdbx_description
1 polymer ?
#
loop_
_entity_poly.entity_id
_entity_poly.type
_entity_poly.pdbx_seq_one_letter_code
_entity_poly.pdbx_strand_id
1 'polypeptide(L)'
;MASAQKTLIVTPASIDAMLSNQNKTYVAAVIGKALCGLLQRQTIEEQTMNATVQHNGIGFTGADAHSATLTAKSFQKYGRLLDWQIEAWCKIGKSGHTRLARYHRQLNEIAIQRKQAQLPITQ
;
A
#
# COMPACT_ATOMS: atom_id res chain seq x y z
N MET A 1 -27.65 -9.63 1.69
CA MET A 1 -27.07 -9.45 1.54
C MET A 1 -26.26 -8.95 2.23
N ALA A 2 -26.33 -8.76 2.66
CA ALA A 2 -25.60 -8.01 3.50
C ALA A 2 -24.24 -8.43 3.76
N SER A 3 -23.97 -9.59 3.63
CA SER A 3 -22.62 -10.06 3.80
C SER A 3 -21.63 -9.37 2.88
N ALA A 4 -22.14 -8.67 1.91
CA ALA A 4 -21.27 -8.00 0.99
C ALA A 4 -20.34 -7.02 1.68
N GLN A 5 -20.69 -6.55 2.84
CA GLN A 5 -19.83 -5.60 3.48
C GLN A 5 -18.53 -6.20 3.93
N LYS A 6 -18.43 -7.49 3.97
CA LYS A 6 -17.17 -8.13 4.30
C LYS A 6 -16.26 -8.29 3.10
N THR A 7 -16.74 -7.94 1.92
CA THR A 7 -15.95 -8.08 0.72
C THR A 7 -14.72 -7.20 0.79
N LEU A 8 -13.58 -7.77 0.46
CA LEU A 8 -12.34 -7.00 0.40
C LEU A 8 -12.41 -6.03 -0.77
N ILE A 9 -12.10 -4.78 -0.49
CA ILE A 9 -12.01 -3.76 -1.53
C ILE A 9 -10.72 -3.91 -2.30
N VAL A 10 -9.65 -4.24 -1.61
CA VAL A 10 -8.33 -4.40 -2.20
C VAL A 10 -7.94 -5.85 -2.13
N THR A 11 -7.71 -6.44 -3.29
CA THR A 11 -7.29 -7.82 -3.41
C THR A 11 -6.02 -7.86 -4.23
N PRO A 12 -5.28 -8.98 -4.22
CA PRO A 12 -4.10 -9.08 -5.08
C PRO A 12 -4.45 -8.83 -6.54
N ALA A 13 -5.58 -9.37 -7.01
CA ALA A 13 -5.99 -9.19 -8.38
C ALA A 13 -6.31 -7.73 -8.69
N SER A 14 -6.94 -7.02 -7.76
CA SER A 14 -7.27 -5.62 -7.99
C SER A 14 -6.02 -4.76 -8.07
N ILE A 15 -5.02 -5.06 -7.25
CA ILE A 15 -3.75 -4.34 -7.30
C ILE A 15 -3.06 -4.62 -8.63
N ASP A 16 -3.00 -5.89 -9.03
CA ASP A 16 -2.38 -6.26 -10.30
C ASP A 16 -3.05 -5.54 -11.46
N ALA A 17 -4.38 -5.45 -11.43
CA ALA A 17 -5.12 -4.78 -12.49
C ALA A 17 -4.77 -3.29 -12.56
N MET A 18 -4.66 -2.64 -11.41
CA MET A 18 -4.28 -1.23 -11.38
C MET A 18 -2.87 -1.02 -11.91
N LEU A 19 -1.95 -1.91 -11.57
CA LEU A 19 -0.57 -1.77 -11.98
C LEU A 19 -0.35 -2.15 -13.44
N SER A 20 -1.31 -2.79 -14.08
CA SER A 20 -1.20 -3.10 -15.50
C SER A 20 -1.75 -2.00 -16.39
N ASN A 21 -2.17 -0.89 -15.81
CA ASN A 21 -2.64 0.26 -16.56
C ASN A 21 -1.50 0.81 -17.41
N GLN A 22 -1.83 1.24 -18.63
CA GLN A 22 -0.83 1.76 -19.53
C GLN A 22 -0.36 3.17 -19.18
N ASN A 23 -1.12 3.87 -18.37
CA ASN A 23 -0.78 5.23 -17.96
C ASN A 23 0.20 5.16 -16.80
N LYS A 24 1.46 5.46 -17.08
CA LYS A 24 2.50 5.38 -16.07
C LYS A 24 2.28 6.35 -14.91
N THR A 25 1.69 7.49 -15.18
CA THR A 25 1.41 8.47 -14.13
C THR A 25 0.40 7.88 -13.14
N TYR A 26 -0.60 7.19 -13.66
CA TYR A 26 -1.58 6.53 -12.80
C TYR A 26 -0.92 5.43 -11.96
N VAL A 27 -0.11 4.59 -12.63
CA VAL A 27 0.56 3.49 -11.93
C VAL A 27 1.48 4.02 -10.85
N ALA A 28 2.25 5.07 -11.15
CA ALA A 28 3.13 5.68 -10.16
C ALA A 28 2.34 6.21 -8.98
N ALA A 29 1.18 6.81 -9.23
CA ALA A 29 0.34 7.32 -8.15
C ALA A 29 -0.19 6.19 -7.28
N VAL A 30 -0.59 5.08 -7.88
CA VAL A 30 -1.07 3.92 -7.11
C VAL A 30 0.05 3.41 -6.21
N ILE A 31 1.23 3.19 -6.77
CA ILE A 31 2.36 2.68 -6.00
C ILE A 31 2.76 3.68 -4.91
N GLY A 32 2.91 4.95 -5.28
CA GLY A 32 3.36 5.96 -4.35
C GLY A 32 2.41 6.13 -3.17
N LYS A 33 1.13 6.23 -3.45
CA LYS A 33 0.15 6.41 -2.38
C LYS A 33 0.06 5.18 -1.50
N ALA A 34 0.14 3.99 -2.10
CA ALA A 34 0.10 2.76 -1.33
C ALA A 34 1.30 2.68 -0.38
N LEU A 35 2.50 2.94 -0.89
CA LEU A 35 3.69 2.86 -0.06
C LEU A 35 3.72 3.94 1.01
N CYS A 36 3.22 5.14 0.70
CA CYS A 36 3.13 6.20 1.70
C CYS A 36 2.17 5.81 2.81
N GLY A 37 1.04 5.20 2.48
CA GLY A 37 0.09 4.75 3.48
C GLY A 37 0.68 3.67 4.38
N LEU A 38 1.42 2.73 3.78
CA LEU A 38 2.06 1.68 4.55
C LEU A 38 3.16 2.23 5.45
N LEU A 39 3.93 3.19 4.94
CA LEU A 39 4.98 3.82 5.74
C LEU A 39 4.38 4.56 6.93
N GLN A 40 3.27 5.23 6.72
CA GLN A 40 2.60 5.95 7.80
C GLN A 40 2.14 4.98 8.89
N ARG A 41 1.57 3.84 8.49
CA ARG A 41 1.16 2.83 9.47
C ARG A 41 2.34 2.32 10.26
N GLN A 42 3.44 2.04 9.57
CA GLN A 42 4.64 1.54 10.22
C GLN A 42 5.17 2.54 11.24
N THR A 43 5.22 3.81 10.85
CA THR A 43 5.73 4.85 11.74
C THR A 43 4.86 5.01 12.97
N ILE A 44 3.55 5.02 12.79
CA ILE A 44 2.63 5.14 13.91
C ILE A 44 2.77 3.95 14.84
N GLU A 45 2.87 2.76 14.27
CA GLU A 45 3.00 1.54 15.05
C GLU A 45 4.29 1.55 15.85
N GLU A 46 5.38 1.96 15.24
CA GLU A 46 6.67 2.01 15.94
C GLU A 46 6.64 3.00 17.09
N GLN A 47 6.01 4.13 16.88
CA GLN A 47 5.88 5.13 17.93
C GLN A 47 5.03 4.62 19.08
N THR A 48 3.94 3.96 18.74
CA THR A 48 3.01 3.43 19.75
C THR A 48 3.67 2.35 20.59
N MET A 49 4.45 1.50 19.94
CA MET A 49 5.07 0.37 20.61
C MET A 49 6.41 0.72 21.23
N ASN A 50 6.73 1.99 21.27
CA ASN A 50 7.96 2.47 21.87
C ASN A 50 9.18 1.88 21.18
N ALA A 51 9.13 1.87 19.89
CA ALA A 51 10.24 1.48 19.04
C ALA A 51 10.60 0.00 19.06
N THR A 52 9.94 -0.77 19.85
CA THR A 52 10.20 -2.20 19.82
C THR A 52 9.64 -2.80 18.57
N VAL A 53 10.47 -3.39 17.78
CA VAL A 53 10.04 -3.96 16.52
C VAL A 53 9.37 -5.28 16.76
N GLN A 54 8.11 -5.34 16.44
CA GLN A 54 7.35 -6.57 16.50
C GLN A 54 6.89 -6.89 15.11
N HIS A 55 7.03 -8.13 14.70
CA HIS A 55 6.58 -8.52 13.39
C HIS A 55 5.10 -8.88 13.47
N ASN A 56 4.30 -7.87 13.51
CA ASN A 56 2.87 -8.03 13.69
C ASN A 56 2.08 -7.80 12.40
N GLY A 57 2.77 -7.76 11.27
CA GLY A 57 2.09 -7.59 10.01
C GLY A 57 1.76 -6.15 9.65
N ILE A 58 2.35 -5.21 10.37
CA ILE A 58 2.14 -3.79 10.11
C ILE A 58 3.37 -3.22 9.43
N GLY A 59 3.15 -2.48 8.35
CA GLY A 59 4.22 -1.84 7.63
C GLY A 59 4.89 -2.80 6.65
N PHE A 60 6.15 -2.54 6.35
CA PHE A 60 6.87 -3.29 5.34
C PHE A 60 7.54 -4.51 5.93
N THR A 61 7.67 -5.56 5.09
CA THR A 61 8.52 -6.69 5.49
C THR A 61 9.96 -6.22 5.53
N GLY A 62 10.79 -6.97 6.26
CA GLY A 62 12.20 -6.62 6.37
C GLY A 62 12.89 -6.52 5.02
N ALA A 63 12.54 -7.41 4.10
CA ALA A 63 13.17 -7.42 2.79
C ALA A 63 12.82 -6.18 1.97
N ASP A 64 11.63 -5.64 2.17
CA ASP A 64 11.15 -4.50 1.39
C ASP A 64 11.40 -3.16 2.07
N ALA A 65 11.71 -3.15 3.35
CA ALA A 65 11.66 -1.92 4.14
C ALA A 65 12.48 -0.78 3.55
N HIS A 66 13.71 -1.05 3.17
CA HIS A 66 14.58 0.01 2.66
C HIS A 66 14.06 0.56 1.34
N SER A 67 13.78 -0.33 0.40
CA SER A 67 13.32 0.06 -0.93
C SER A 67 11.96 0.76 -0.87
N ALA A 68 11.06 0.22 -0.07
CA ALA A 68 9.71 0.79 0.04
C ALA A 68 9.75 2.17 0.67
N THR A 69 10.57 2.33 1.71
CA THR A 69 10.70 3.63 2.37
C THR A 69 11.28 4.67 1.42
N LEU A 70 12.33 4.31 0.68
CA LEU A 70 12.91 5.24 -0.27
C LEU A 70 11.91 5.63 -1.36
N THR A 71 11.17 4.65 -1.88
CA THR A 71 10.19 4.93 -2.92
C THR A 71 9.06 5.81 -2.39
N ALA A 72 8.59 5.53 -1.18
CA ALA A 72 7.53 6.35 -0.57
C ALA A 72 8.00 7.79 -0.39
N LYS A 73 9.20 7.97 0.13
CA LYS A 73 9.74 9.31 0.35
C LYS A 73 9.98 10.05 -0.96
N SER A 74 10.42 9.33 -1.97
CA SER A 74 10.60 9.91 -3.30
C SER A 74 9.26 10.43 -3.83
N PHE A 75 8.21 9.64 -3.66
CA PHE A 75 6.89 10.07 -4.11
C PHE A 75 6.39 11.27 -3.32
N GLN A 76 6.63 11.30 -2.01
CA GLN A 76 6.24 12.43 -1.19
C GLN A 76 6.93 13.71 -1.62
N LYS A 77 8.19 13.60 -2.01
CA LYS A 77 8.98 14.76 -2.37
C LYS A 77 8.68 15.27 -3.77
N TYR A 78 8.54 14.36 -4.72
CA TYR A 78 8.45 14.74 -6.13
C TYR A 78 7.07 14.54 -6.74
N GLY A 79 6.20 13.80 -6.09
CA GLY A 79 4.87 13.51 -6.63
C GLY A 79 4.88 12.54 -7.79
N ARG A 80 6.00 11.89 -8.03
CA ARG A 80 6.15 10.96 -9.14
C ARG A 80 7.21 9.94 -8.80
N LEU A 81 7.31 8.91 -9.64
CA LEU A 81 8.33 7.87 -9.47
C LEU A 81 9.11 7.71 -10.76
N LEU A 82 10.33 7.26 -10.62
CA LEU A 82 11.17 6.93 -11.76
C LEU A 82 10.72 5.59 -12.34
N ASP A 83 11.03 5.37 -13.61
CA ASP A 83 10.61 4.15 -14.29
C ASP A 83 11.08 2.90 -13.57
N TRP A 84 12.32 2.88 -13.09
CA TRP A 84 12.83 1.69 -12.43
C TRP A 84 12.14 1.44 -11.10
N GLN A 85 11.65 2.48 -10.44
CA GLN A 85 10.87 2.32 -9.21
C GLN A 85 9.53 1.69 -9.52
N ILE A 86 8.88 2.16 -10.58
CA ILE A 86 7.62 1.59 -11.02
C ILE A 86 7.80 0.11 -11.36
N GLU A 87 8.83 -0.20 -12.14
CA GLU A 87 9.08 -1.58 -12.54
C GLU A 87 9.34 -2.49 -11.35
N ALA A 88 10.06 -1.98 -10.37
CA ALA A 88 10.38 -2.79 -9.20
C ALA A 88 9.12 -3.24 -8.45
N TRP A 89 8.12 -2.35 -8.37
CA TRP A 89 6.90 -2.67 -7.63
C TRP A 89 5.85 -3.36 -8.47
N CYS A 90 6.01 -3.35 -9.79
CA CYS A 90 5.15 -4.11 -10.68
C CYS A 90 5.68 -5.51 -10.95
N LYS A 91 6.85 -5.83 -10.46
CA LYS A 91 7.47 -7.12 -10.73
C LYS A 91 6.63 -8.26 -10.17
N ILE A 92 6.42 -9.28 -11.00
CA ILE A 92 5.64 -10.45 -10.59
C ILE A 92 6.53 -11.38 -9.80
N GLY A 93 6.08 -11.77 -8.62
CA GLY A 93 6.84 -12.67 -7.78
C GLY A 93 6.37 -14.11 -7.88
N LYS A 94 6.84 -14.93 -6.96
CA LYS A 94 6.52 -16.35 -6.98
C LYS A 94 5.04 -16.61 -6.79
N SER A 95 4.35 -15.70 -6.14
CA SER A 95 2.91 -15.86 -5.92
C SER A 95 2.10 -15.67 -7.19
N GLY A 96 2.71 -15.17 -8.27
CA GLY A 96 2.00 -14.84 -9.48
C GLY A 96 1.39 -13.45 -9.46
N HIS A 97 1.66 -12.68 -8.42
CA HIS A 97 1.13 -11.33 -8.27
C HIS A 97 2.27 -10.33 -8.17
N THR A 98 1.95 -9.06 -8.39
CA THR A 98 2.96 -8.01 -8.30
C THR A 98 3.49 -7.91 -6.87
N ARG A 99 4.68 -7.32 -6.76
CA ARG A 99 5.32 -7.11 -5.46
C ARG A 99 4.42 -6.29 -4.52
N LEU A 100 3.73 -5.29 -5.07
CA LEU A 100 2.86 -4.47 -4.25
C LEU A 100 1.67 -5.26 -3.72
N ALA A 101 1.21 -6.27 -4.46
CA ALA A 101 0.05 -7.07 -4.05
C ALA A 101 0.27 -7.81 -2.74
N ARG A 102 1.53 -8.00 -2.35
CA ARG A 102 1.85 -8.60 -1.05
C ARG A 102 1.16 -7.89 0.10
N TYR A 103 0.92 -6.61 -0.06
CA TYR A 103 0.39 -5.76 1.01
C TYR A 103 -1.11 -5.57 0.92
N HIS A 104 -1.79 -6.42 0.17
CA HIS A 104 -3.22 -6.20 -0.10
C HIS A 104 -4.05 -6.11 1.18
N ARG A 105 -3.73 -6.90 2.19
CA ARG A 105 -4.50 -6.86 3.43
C ARG A 105 -4.37 -5.53 4.13
N GLN A 106 -3.16 -5.04 4.27
CA GLN A 106 -2.94 -3.75 4.91
C GLN A 106 -3.54 -2.63 4.08
N LEU A 107 -3.39 -2.71 2.77
CA LEU A 107 -3.95 -1.68 1.89
C LEU A 107 -5.48 -1.69 1.94
N ASN A 108 -6.07 -2.87 2.09
CA ASN A 108 -7.51 -2.96 2.27
C ASN A 108 -7.95 -2.30 3.57
N GLU A 109 -7.20 -2.54 4.64
CA GLU A 109 -7.50 -1.91 5.92
C GLU A 109 -7.39 -0.40 5.84
N ILE A 110 -6.37 0.10 5.16
CA ILE A 110 -6.21 1.54 4.96
C ILE A 110 -7.39 2.10 4.18
N ALA A 111 -7.80 1.40 3.12
CA ALA A 111 -8.91 1.86 2.30
C ALA A 111 -10.20 1.92 3.10
N ILE A 112 -10.43 0.92 3.94
CA ILE A 112 -11.62 0.90 4.78
C ILE A 112 -11.59 2.06 5.77
N GLN A 113 -10.45 2.28 6.41
CA GLN A 113 -10.32 3.37 7.35
C GLN A 113 -10.55 4.72 6.72
N ARG A 114 -10.02 4.92 5.51
CA ARG A 114 -10.22 6.18 4.80
C ARG A 114 -11.67 6.38 4.42
N LYS A 115 -12.32 5.31 4.00
CA LYS A 115 -13.72 5.38 3.65
C LYS A 115 -14.55 5.73 4.86
N GLN A 116 -14.26 5.12 6.01
CA GLN A 116 -14.98 5.42 7.24
C GLN A 116 -14.76 6.88 7.67
N ALA A 117 -13.54 7.36 7.50
CA ALA A 117 -13.25 8.74 7.87
C ALA A 117 -13.97 9.74 6.99
N GLN A 118 -14.33 9.34 5.78
CA GLN A 118 -15.03 10.21 4.85
C GLN A 118 -16.54 10.18 5.00
N LEU A 119 -17.05 9.20 5.75
CA LEU A 119 -18.49 9.12 5.95
C LEU A 119 -18.97 10.28 6.81
N PRO A 120 -20.16 10.81 6.50
CA PRO A 120 -20.71 11.88 7.33
C PRO A 120 -20.92 11.36 8.74
N ILE A 121 -20.67 12.24 9.69
CA ILE A 121 -20.95 11.89 11.07
C ILE A 121 -22.43 12.11 11.28
N THR A 122 -23.10 11.04 11.62
CA THR A 122 -24.53 11.10 11.83
C THR A 122 -24.80 10.99 13.30
N GLN A 123 -25.38 12.00 13.83
CA GLN A 123 -25.63 12.04 15.26
C GLN A 123 -27.09 11.77 15.60
#